data_44dae10b2417203961c7e42f98c1c1c0
#
_entry.id   44dae10b2417203961c7e42f98c1c1c0
#
_cell.length_a   1.000
_cell.length_b   1.000
_cell.length_c   1.000
_cell.angle_alpha   90.00
_cell.angle_beta   90.00
_cell.angle_gamma   90.00
#
_symmetry.space_group_name_H-M   'P 1'
#
loop_
_entity.id
_entity.type
_entity.pdbx_description
1 polymer ?
#
loop_
_entity_poly.entity_id
_entity_poly.type
_entity_poly.pdbx_seq_one_letter_code
_entity_poly.pdbx_strand_id
1 'polypeptide(L)'
;FFASAPKVAAMGMLLRMAMDPFGGEADAWRQIVIFAALASIVVGALGAIGQQNLKRLLAYSSINNVGFIMIGLAAATPAGVAGALTYLAIYVAMTIGSFTALLMLRAPDGTNLETFADISGLSTKRPALAWSLLALMFSLAGIPPLFGFWGKFVVFQAAVQADLVALAAIGIAASVIGAFYYLKFIKVMFFDEPTREVEATSPVSHWVVLGICVAIMSPLGYLLTVPLGEWTSQAAASFVAAM
;
A
#
# COMPACT_ATOMS: atom_id res chain seq x y z
N PHE A 1 1.80 14.20 -2.01
CA PHE A 1 3.03 14.31 -1.22
C PHE A 1 2.85 13.74 0.18
N PHE A 2 1.95 14.28 1.01
CA PHE A 2 1.74 13.86 2.42
C PHE A 2 1.35 12.39 2.59
N ALA A 3 0.78 11.76 1.59
CA ALA A 3 0.42 10.35 1.65
C ALA A 3 1.63 9.40 1.54
N SER A 4 2.77 9.87 1.05
CA SER A 4 3.95 9.03 0.75
C SER A 4 5.20 9.48 1.52
N ALA A 5 5.75 10.66 1.23
CA ALA A 5 7.07 11.07 1.69
C ALA A 5 7.25 11.10 3.23
N PRO A 6 6.35 11.69 4.04
CA PRO A 6 6.50 11.67 5.49
C PRO A 6 6.47 10.26 6.09
N LYS A 7 5.69 9.36 5.49
CA LYS A 7 5.60 7.97 5.96
C LYS A 7 6.87 7.17 5.69
N VAL A 8 7.48 7.38 4.53
CA VAL A 8 8.77 6.76 4.21
C VAL A 8 9.82 7.19 5.21
N ALA A 9 9.91 8.49 5.48
CA ALA A 9 10.85 9.04 6.45
C ALA A 9 10.58 8.50 7.87
N ALA A 10 9.34 8.52 8.33
CA ALA A 10 8.96 8.03 9.65
C ALA A 10 9.20 6.52 9.81
N MET A 11 8.85 5.71 8.80
CA MET A 11 9.09 4.26 8.85
C MET A 11 10.58 3.93 8.76
N GLY A 12 11.34 4.62 7.89
CA GLY A 12 12.79 4.44 7.81
C GLY A 12 13.48 4.79 9.14
N MET A 13 13.07 5.90 9.78
CA MET A 13 13.57 6.28 11.09
C MET A 13 13.18 5.25 12.17
N LEU A 14 11.94 4.79 12.20
CA LEU A 14 11.47 3.79 13.16
C LEU A 14 12.24 2.47 13.02
N LEU A 15 12.41 1.97 11.78
CA LEU A 15 13.19 0.76 11.51
C LEU A 15 14.64 0.91 11.99
N ARG A 16 15.27 2.03 11.70
CA ARG A 16 16.64 2.30 12.11
C ARG A 16 16.77 2.40 13.62
N MET A 17 15.90 3.18 14.28
CA MET A 17 15.93 3.33 15.74
C MET A 17 15.71 2.00 16.47
N ALA A 18 14.78 1.18 16.00
CA ALA A 18 14.48 -0.10 16.62
C ALA A 18 15.64 -1.09 16.49
N MET A 19 16.36 -1.08 15.37
CA MET A 19 17.40 -2.07 15.07
C MET A 19 18.82 -1.63 15.46
N ASP A 20 19.15 -0.32 15.38
CA ASP A 20 20.48 0.19 15.68
C ASP A 20 20.63 0.45 17.20
N PRO A 21 20.01 1.49 17.84
CA PRO A 21 20.21 1.71 19.27
C PRO A 21 19.45 0.75 20.20
N PHE A 22 18.32 0.17 19.75
CA PHE A 22 17.46 -0.70 20.56
C PHE A 22 17.40 -2.15 20.11
N GLY A 23 18.30 -2.58 19.22
CA GLY A 23 18.32 -3.96 18.71
C GLY A 23 18.50 -5.01 19.80
N GLY A 24 19.33 -4.74 20.81
CA GLY A 24 19.52 -5.61 21.97
C GLY A 24 18.30 -5.75 22.88
N GLU A 25 17.34 -4.81 22.79
CA GLU A 25 16.12 -4.76 23.61
C GLU A 25 14.87 -5.15 22.81
N ALA A 26 15.02 -6.01 21.80
CA ALA A 26 13.93 -6.39 20.89
C ALA A 26 12.68 -6.91 21.64
N ASP A 27 12.84 -7.66 22.71
CA ASP A 27 11.72 -8.19 23.50
C ASP A 27 10.91 -7.11 24.21
N ALA A 28 11.53 -5.98 24.55
CA ALA A 28 10.86 -4.87 25.19
C ALA A 28 9.95 -4.09 24.21
N TRP A 29 10.42 -3.76 23.01
CA TRP A 29 9.67 -2.96 22.07
C TRP A 29 8.80 -3.76 21.09
N ARG A 30 9.12 -5.05 20.84
CA ARG A 30 8.41 -5.91 19.88
C ARG A 30 6.91 -5.97 20.17
N GLN A 31 6.52 -6.11 21.43
CA GLN A 31 5.11 -6.19 21.83
C GLN A 31 4.36 -4.89 21.52
N ILE A 32 5.01 -3.74 21.71
CA ILE A 32 4.44 -2.42 21.38
C ILE A 32 4.23 -2.32 19.88
N VAL A 33 5.21 -2.77 19.08
CA VAL A 33 5.13 -2.77 17.61
C VAL A 33 4.04 -3.72 17.12
N ILE A 34 3.92 -4.92 17.70
CA ILE A 34 2.83 -5.86 17.38
C ILE A 34 1.46 -5.22 17.67
N PHE A 35 1.29 -4.64 18.83
CA PHE A 35 0.03 -3.95 19.19
C PHE A 35 -0.28 -2.82 18.22
N ALA A 36 0.69 -1.96 17.92
CA ALA A 36 0.53 -0.84 17.00
C ALA A 36 0.24 -1.32 15.56
N ALA A 37 0.87 -2.41 15.11
CA ALA A 37 0.60 -3.03 13.81
C ALA A 37 -0.86 -3.52 13.73
N LEU A 38 -1.30 -4.31 14.70
CA LEU A 38 -2.66 -4.83 14.75
C LEU A 38 -3.70 -3.72 14.88
N ALA A 39 -3.47 -2.74 15.76
CA ALA A 39 -4.35 -1.58 15.91
C ALA A 39 -4.46 -0.79 14.59
N SER A 40 -3.35 -0.56 13.89
CA SER A 40 -3.34 0.12 12.59
C SER A 40 -4.10 -0.67 11.53
N ILE A 41 -3.93 -1.98 11.49
CA ILE A 41 -4.63 -2.86 10.55
C ILE A 41 -6.15 -2.82 10.80
N VAL A 42 -6.57 -2.96 12.04
CA VAL A 42 -7.99 -2.98 12.41
C VAL A 42 -8.64 -1.61 12.18
N VAL A 43 -8.05 -0.54 12.71
CA VAL A 43 -8.59 0.82 12.56
C VAL A 43 -8.60 1.24 11.09
N GLY A 44 -7.52 0.93 10.35
CA GLY A 44 -7.43 1.23 8.93
C GLY A 44 -8.48 0.49 8.10
N ALA A 45 -8.68 -0.81 8.35
CA ALA A 45 -9.66 -1.62 7.62
C ALA A 45 -11.09 -1.18 7.94
N LEU A 46 -11.46 -1.08 9.21
CA LEU A 46 -12.82 -0.68 9.64
C LEU A 46 -13.13 0.76 9.19
N GLY A 47 -12.15 1.67 9.32
CA GLY A 47 -12.31 3.05 8.87
C GLY A 47 -12.50 3.17 7.36
N ALA A 48 -11.84 2.34 6.56
CA ALA A 48 -11.96 2.34 5.10
C ALA A 48 -13.31 1.79 4.61
N ILE A 49 -13.83 0.72 5.24
CA ILE A 49 -15.08 0.06 4.83
C ILE A 49 -16.26 1.04 4.81
N GLY A 50 -16.36 1.91 5.82
CA GLY A 50 -17.47 2.87 5.96
C GLY A 50 -17.34 4.12 5.10
N GLN A 51 -16.22 4.35 4.40
CA GLN A 51 -16.01 5.58 3.65
C GLN A 51 -16.82 5.65 2.36
N GLN A 52 -17.30 6.87 2.08
CA GLN A 52 -17.88 7.23 0.79
C GLN A 52 -16.96 8.15 -0.01
N ASN A 53 -16.04 8.85 0.65
CA ASN A 53 -15.03 9.69 0.02
C ASN A 53 -13.79 8.88 -0.31
N LEU A 54 -13.35 8.90 -1.57
CA LEU A 54 -12.25 8.09 -2.11
C LEU A 54 -10.89 8.46 -1.49
N LYS A 55 -10.65 9.75 -1.24
CA LYS A 55 -9.42 10.21 -0.60
C LYS A 55 -9.32 9.75 0.85
N ARG A 56 -10.44 9.79 1.59
CA ARG A 56 -10.51 9.28 2.97
C ARG A 56 -10.35 7.76 3.00
N LEU A 57 -10.95 7.05 2.04
CA LEU A 57 -10.77 5.61 1.90
C LEU A 57 -9.28 5.27 1.73
N LEU A 58 -8.58 5.94 0.81
CA LEU A 58 -7.14 5.73 0.62
C LEU A 58 -6.31 6.16 1.83
N ALA A 59 -6.75 7.15 2.60
CA ALA A 59 -6.09 7.55 3.84
C ALA A 59 -6.19 6.44 4.91
N TYR A 60 -7.37 5.85 5.11
CA TYR A 60 -7.53 4.69 6.02
C TYR A 60 -6.82 3.44 5.50
N SER A 61 -6.90 3.18 4.21
CA SER A 61 -6.09 2.16 3.53
C SER A 61 -4.61 2.33 3.83
N SER A 62 -4.14 3.56 3.88
CA SER A 62 -2.76 3.88 4.19
C SER A 62 -2.38 3.51 5.63
N ILE A 63 -3.26 3.71 6.61
CA ILE A 63 -3.05 3.27 8.00
C ILE A 63 -2.96 1.73 8.04
N ASN A 64 -3.85 1.05 7.33
CA ASN A 64 -3.86 -0.40 7.22
C ASN A 64 -2.54 -0.94 6.64
N ASN A 65 -2.05 -0.37 5.53
CA ASN A 65 -0.80 -0.82 4.89
C ASN A 65 0.44 -0.53 5.74
N VAL A 66 0.49 0.57 6.49
CA VAL A 66 1.55 0.83 7.48
C VAL A 66 1.56 -0.26 8.55
N GLY A 67 0.39 -0.71 9.01
CA GLY A 67 0.28 -1.85 9.93
C GLY A 67 0.95 -3.12 9.39
N PHE A 68 0.77 -3.44 8.10
CA PHE A 68 1.47 -4.59 7.49
C PHE A 68 2.99 -4.38 7.43
N ILE A 69 3.48 -3.17 7.13
CA ILE A 69 4.93 -2.87 7.16
C ILE A 69 5.49 -3.08 8.57
N MET A 70 4.75 -2.69 9.60
CA MET A 70 5.15 -2.87 11.00
C MET A 70 5.23 -4.35 11.42
N ILE A 71 4.50 -5.27 10.78
CA ILE A 71 4.67 -6.72 10.99
C ILE A 71 6.10 -7.14 10.63
N GLY A 72 6.67 -6.59 9.56
CA GLY A 72 8.08 -6.85 9.21
C GLY A 72 9.05 -6.36 10.28
N LEU A 73 8.81 -5.18 10.87
CA LEU A 73 9.61 -4.69 11.98
C LEU A 73 9.46 -5.59 13.23
N ALA A 74 8.25 -6.05 13.53
CA ALA A 74 7.96 -6.92 14.68
C ALA A 74 8.76 -8.23 14.63
N ALA A 75 9.17 -8.70 13.46
CA ALA A 75 10.06 -9.85 13.32
C ALA A 75 11.42 -9.62 14.02
N ALA A 76 11.87 -8.37 14.15
CA ALA A 76 13.13 -7.98 14.80
C ALA A 76 14.35 -8.73 14.20
N THR A 77 14.34 -8.93 12.89
CA THR A 77 15.41 -9.63 12.15
C THR A 77 15.83 -8.82 10.93
N PRO A 78 17.03 -9.00 10.41
CA PRO A 78 17.45 -8.37 9.15
C PRO A 78 16.49 -8.67 7.99
N ALA A 79 15.96 -9.89 7.91
CA ALA A 79 14.97 -10.27 6.91
C ALA A 79 13.64 -9.51 7.09
N GLY A 80 13.19 -9.27 8.32
CA GLY A 80 12.03 -8.48 8.64
C GLY A 80 12.17 -7.02 8.23
N VAL A 81 13.33 -6.43 8.51
CA VAL A 81 13.67 -5.05 8.08
C VAL A 81 13.72 -4.95 6.55
N ALA A 82 14.40 -5.89 5.88
CA ALA A 82 14.45 -5.92 4.41
C ALA A 82 13.07 -6.07 3.80
N GLY A 83 12.22 -6.94 4.36
CA GLY A 83 10.82 -7.09 3.95
C GLY A 83 10.00 -5.81 4.14
N ALA A 84 10.14 -5.15 5.29
CA ALA A 84 9.48 -3.87 5.57
C ALA A 84 9.91 -2.77 4.59
N LEU A 85 11.20 -2.65 4.29
CA LEU A 85 11.74 -1.70 3.31
C LEU A 85 11.26 -2.02 1.89
N THR A 86 11.24 -3.31 1.50
CA THR A 86 10.71 -3.77 0.21
C THR A 86 9.24 -3.37 0.07
N TYR A 87 8.42 -3.66 1.09
CA TYR A 87 7.02 -3.30 1.04
C TYR A 87 6.81 -1.78 1.04
N LEU A 88 7.60 -1.04 1.79
CA LEU A 88 7.55 0.43 1.81
C LEU A 88 7.82 1.02 0.43
N ALA A 89 8.83 0.52 -0.28
CA ALA A 89 9.15 0.96 -1.65
C ALA A 89 8.00 0.68 -2.64
N ILE A 90 7.45 -0.54 -2.61
CA ILE A 90 6.29 -0.93 -3.42
C ILE A 90 5.07 -0.05 -3.07
N TYR A 91 4.83 0.19 -1.79
CA TYR A 91 3.72 0.99 -1.29
C TYR A 91 3.78 2.46 -1.75
N VAL A 92 4.97 3.03 -1.86
CA VAL A 92 5.14 4.40 -2.40
C VAL A 92 4.61 4.49 -3.84
N ALA A 93 4.98 3.54 -4.70
CA ALA A 93 4.52 3.52 -6.08
C ALA A 93 2.98 3.32 -6.16
N MET A 94 2.41 2.41 -5.36
CA MET A 94 0.95 2.23 -5.27
C MET A 94 0.24 3.51 -4.85
N THR A 95 0.77 4.20 -3.84
CA THR A 95 0.16 5.42 -3.29
C THR A 95 0.24 6.58 -4.27
N ILE A 96 1.42 6.83 -4.86
CA ILE A 96 1.61 7.88 -5.86
C ILE A 96 0.67 7.66 -7.05
N GLY A 97 0.63 6.45 -7.59
CA GLY A 97 -0.25 6.10 -8.70
C GLY A 97 -1.74 6.32 -8.37
N SER A 98 -2.18 5.83 -7.21
CA SER A 98 -3.57 5.94 -6.79
C SER A 98 -4.00 7.40 -6.59
N PHE A 99 -3.21 8.21 -5.89
CA PHE A 99 -3.55 9.62 -5.70
C PHE A 99 -3.42 10.43 -7.00
N THR A 100 -2.45 10.12 -7.88
CA THR A 100 -2.37 10.74 -9.20
C THR A 100 -3.64 10.46 -10.01
N ALA A 101 -4.12 9.21 -10.02
CA ALA A 101 -5.36 8.84 -10.69
C ALA A 101 -6.58 9.59 -10.10
N LEU A 102 -6.67 9.74 -8.77
CA LEU A 102 -7.74 10.53 -8.13
C LEU A 102 -7.66 12.03 -8.49
N LEU A 103 -6.48 12.60 -8.67
CA LEU A 103 -6.33 14.00 -9.12
C LEU A 103 -6.78 14.22 -10.57
N MET A 104 -6.81 13.14 -11.38
CA MET A 104 -7.31 13.16 -12.75
C MET A 104 -8.85 13.04 -12.84
N LEU A 105 -9.53 12.77 -11.71
CA LEU A 105 -10.98 12.69 -11.62
C LEU A 105 -11.55 14.08 -11.40
N ARG A 106 -11.98 14.72 -12.49
CA ARG A 106 -12.61 16.04 -12.48
C ARG A 106 -13.88 16.02 -13.31
N ALA A 107 -14.85 16.83 -12.92
CA ALA A 107 -15.99 17.14 -13.74
C ALA A 107 -15.61 18.19 -14.82
N PRO A 108 -16.43 18.35 -15.89
CA PRO A 108 -16.15 19.32 -16.94
C PRO A 108 -16.07 20.79 -16.46
N ASP A 109 -16.69 21.08 -15.32
CA ASP A 109 -16.64 22.40 -14.65
C ASP A 109 -15.37 22.60 -13.80
N GLY A 110 -14.46 21.61 -13.79
CA GLY A 110 -13.21 21.61 -13.01
C GLY A 110 -13.36 21.20 -11.56
N THR A 111 -14.56 20.85 -11.07
CA THR A 111 -14.74 20.35 -9.70
C THR A 111 -14.13 18.97 -9.51
N ASN A 112 -13.57 18.71 -8.32
CA ASN A 112 -13.00 17.41 -8.02
C ASN A 112 -14.10 16.36 -7.77
N LEU A 113 -13.95 15.20 -8.36
CA LEU A 113 -14.78 14.03 -8.15
C LEU A 113 -14.15 13.15 -7.07
N GLU A 114 -14.82 13.01 -5.92
CA GLU A 114 -14.18 12.42 -4.73
C GLU A 114 -15.01 11.32 -4.08
N THR A 115 -16.20 11.00 -4.61
CA THR A 115 -17.09 10.02 -4.02
C THR A 115 -17.25 8.78 -4.90
N PHE A 116 -17.78 7.69 -4.32
CA PHE A 116 -18.13 6.50 -5.09
C PHE A 116 -19.17 6.79 -6.18
N ALA A 117 -20.16 7.63 -5.90
CA ALA A 117 -21.13 8.02 -6.89
C ALA A 117 -20.48 8.72 -8.10
N ASP A 118 -19.43 9.49 -7.87
CA ASP A 118 -18.73 10.22 -8.92
C ASP A 118 -17.95 9.31 -9.89
N ILE A 119 -17.48 8.16 -9.43
CA ILE A 119 -16.73 7.19 -10.24
C ILE A 119 -17.58 6.05 -10.78
N SER A 120 -18.89 6.08 -10.53
CA SER A 120 -19.81 5.07 -11.04
C SER A 120 -19.74 4.97 -12.58
N GLY A 121 -19.52 3.75 -13.10
CA GLY A 121 -19.40 3.52 -14.53
C GLY A 121 -18.19 4.17 -15.21
N LEU A 122 -17.13 4.50 -14.47
CA LEU A 122 -15.92 5.15 -15.00
C LEU A 122 -15.29 4.36 -16.16
N SER A 123 -15.42 3.04 -16.16
CA SER A 123 -14.89 2.18 -17.22
C SER A 123 -15.45 2.49 -18.61
N THR A 124 -16.68 2.98 -18.70
CA THR A 124 -17.32 3.39 -19.97
C THR A 124 -16.91 4.78 -20.42
N LYS A 125 -16.69 5.70 -19.45
CA LYS A 125 -16.35 7.10 -19.73
C LYS A 125 -14.87 7.34 -19.94
N ARG A 126 -14.02 6.72 -19.11
CA ARG A 126 -12.55 6.83 -19.15
C ARG A 126 -11.88 5.48 -18.93
N PRO A 127 -11.95 4.57 -19.91
CA PRO A 127 -11.47 3.20 -19.75
C PRO A 127 -9.99 3.12 -19.33
N ALA A 128 -9.10 3.91 -19.91
CA ALA A 128 -7.67 3.88 -19.56
C ALA A 128 -7.44 4.23 -18.07
N LEU A 129 -8.14 5.22 -17.52
CA LEU A 129 -8.05 5.60 -16.12
C LEU A 129 -8.66 4.52 -15.21
N ALA A 130 -9.79 3.94 -15.60
CA ALA A 130 -10.46 2.87 -14.85
C ALA A 130 -9.59 1.60 -14.77
N TRP A 131 -8.95 1.17 -15.87
CA TRP A 131 -8.02 0.04 -15.88
C TRP A 131 -6.75 0.31 -15.06
N SER A 132 -6.25 1.55 -15.09
CA SER A 132 -5.12 1.97 -14.24
C SER A 132 -5.47 1.88 -12.75
N LEU A 133 -6.64 2.40 -12.37
CA LEU A 133 -7.15 2.31 -11.00
C LEU A 133 -7.42 0.85 -10.58
N LEU A 134 -7.95 0.01 -11.48
CA LEU A 134 -8.15 -1.42 -11.21
C LEU A 134 -6.83 -2.09 -10.84
N ALA A 135 -5.78 -1.90 -11.65
CA ALA A 135 -4.47 -2.47 -11.36
C ALA A 135 -3.91 -2.00 -10.02
N LEU A 136 -4.06 -0.70 -9.69
CA LEU A 136 -3.60 -0.16 -8.42
C LEU A 136 -4.42 -0.67 -7.23
N MET A 137 -5.76 -0.76 -7.34
CA MET A 137 -6.62 -1.28 -6.27
C MET A 137 -6.38 -2.77 -6.01
N PHE A 138 -6.23 -3.57 -7.04
CA PHE A 138 -5.85 -4.99 -6.89
C PHE A 138 -4.45 -5.16 -6.30
N SER A 139 -3.51 -4.29 -6.67
CA SER A 139 -2.16 -4.28 -6.10
C SER A 139 -2.19 -3.93 -4.61
N LEU A 140 -2.95 -2.90 -4.20
CA LEU A 140 -3.17 -2.52 -2.81
C LEU A 140 -3.88 -3.63 -2.01
N ALA A 141 -4.84 -4.31 -2.62
CA ALA A 141 -5.48 -5.49 -2.02
C ALA A 141 -4.48 -6.64 -1.79
N GLY A 142 -3.43 -6.71 -2.60
CA GLY A 142 -2.44 -7.78 -2.56
C GLY A 142 -2.91 -9.02 -3.32
N ILE A 143 -3.52 -8.81 -4.48
CA ILE A 143 -4.02 -9.91 -5.32
C ILE A 143 -2.96 -10.28 -6.37
N PRO A 144 -2.49 -11.55 -6.42
CA PRO A 144 -1.63 -12.01 -7.50
C PRO A 144 -2.35 -11.88 -8.86
N PRO A 145 -1.66 -11.61 -9.95
CA PRO A 145 -0.21 -11.54 -10.13
C PRO A 145 0.38 -10.12 -10.02
N LEU A 146 -0.28 -9.20 -9.32
CA LEU A 146 0.18 -7.82 -9.19
C LEU A 146 1.28 -7.69 -8.14
N PHE A 147 2.20 -6.74 -8.37
CA PHE A 147 3.43 -6.64 -7.59
C PHE A 147 3.22 -6.23 -6.11
N GLY A 148 2.09 -5.61 -5.78
CA GLY A 148 1.72 -5.33 -4.38
C GLY A 148 1.56 -6.58 -3.51
N PHE A 149 1.20 -7.73 -4.11
CA PHE A 149 1.20 -9.02 -3.42
C PHE A 149 2.60 -9.36 -2.88
N TRP A 150 3.66 -9.12 -3.68
CA TRP A 150 5.04 -9.44 -3.28
C TRP A 150 5.45 -8.70 -2.00
N GLY A 151 5.10 -7.42 -1.87
CA GLY A 151 5.39 -6.64 -0.68
C GLY A 151 4.80 -7.26 0.60
N LYS A 152 3.52 -7.66 0.55
CA LYS A 152 2.87 -8.36 1.67
C LYS A 152 3.49 -9.73 1.93
N PHE A 153 3.79 -10.48 0.87
CA PHE A 153 4.35 -11.82 0.96
C PHE A 153 5.67 -11.82 1.74
N VAL A 154 6.63 -10.94 1.40
CA VAL A 154 7.94 -10.91 2.06
C VAL A 154 7.85 -10.53 3.54
N VAL A 155 6.92 -9.65 3.89
CA VAL A 155 6.69 -9.25 5.29
C VAL A 155 6.11 -10.40 6.10
N PHE A 156 5.08 -11.08 5.58
CA PHE A 156 4.49 -12.22 6.28
C PHE A 156 5.46 -13.41 6.36
N GLN A 157 6.24 -13.64 5.31
CA GLN A 157 7.31 -14.66 5.32
C GLN A 157 8.32 -14.39 6.43
N ALA A 158 8.78 -13.15 6.57
CA ALA A 158 9.72 -12.78 7.63
C ALA A 158 9.11 -12.96 9.03
N ALA A 159 7.82 -12.63 9.22
CA ALA A 159 7.14 -12.86 10.47
C ALA A 159 7.04 -14.35 10.83
N VAL A 160 6.71 -15.21 9.84
CA VAL A 160 6.68 -16.67 10.05
C VAL A 160 8.05 -17.22 10.39
N GLN A 161 9.11 -16.76 9.72
CA GLN A 161 10.49 -17.15 10.01
C GLN A 161 10.98 -16.72 11.40
N ALA A 162 10.36 -15.68 11.97
CA ALA A 162 10.62 -15.19 13.32
C ALA A 162 9.68 -15.80 14.39
N ASP A 163 9.02 -16.93 14.09
CA ASP A 163 8.05 -17.62 14.95
C ASP A 163 6.81 -16.79 15.34
N LEU A 164 6.53 -15.68 14.63
CA LEU A 164 5.34 -14.84 14.80
C LEU A 164 4.17 -15.32 13.92
N VAL A 165 3.94 -16.64 13.88
CA VAL A 165 2.92 -17.28 13.01
C VAL A 165 1.52 -16.72 13.29
N ALA A 166 1.14 -16.51 14.56
CA ALA A 166 -0.15 -15.96 14.94
C ALA A 166 -0.34 -14.53 14.39
N LEU A 167 0.70 -13.69 14.48
CA LEU A 167 0.67 -12.33 13.93
C LEU A 167 0.53 -12.34 12.40
N ALA A 168 1.27 -13.20 11.71
CA ALA A 168 1.16 -13.37 10.27
C ALA A 168 -0.24 -13.84 9.86
N ALA A 169 -0.81 -14.83 10.55
CA ALA A 169 -2.16 -15.34 10.28
C ALA A 169 -3.24 -14.26 10.46
N ILE A 170 -3.18 -13.50 11.56
CA ILE A 170 -4.11 -12.37 11.80
C ILE A 170 -3.93 -11.29 10.72
N GLY A 171 -2.69 -10.96 10.36
CA GLY A 171 -2.39 -10.00 9.30
C GLY A 171 -2.95 -10.44 7.94
N ILE A 172 -2.79 -11.70 7.56
CA ILE A 172 -3.34 -12.26 6.32
C ILE A 172 -4.88 -12.19 6.34
N ALA A 173 -5.51 -12.64 7.42
CA ALA A 173 -6.98 -12.57 7.56
C ALA A 173 -7.49 -11.13 7.45
N ALA A 174 -6.83 -10.18 8.11
CA ALA A 174 -7.16 -8.77 8.02
C ALA A 174 -6.92 -8.17 6.61
N SER A 175 -5.91 -8.68 5.88
CA SER A 175 -5.69 -8.28 4.48
C SER A 175 -6.86 -8.71 3.58
N VAL A 176 -7.45 -9.89 3.83
CA VAL A 176 -8.66 -10.35 3.11
C VAL A 176 -9.85 -9.45 3.42
N ILE A 177 -10.04 -9.06 4.69
CA ILE A 177 -11.08 -8.09 5.07
C ILE A 177 -10.83 -6.75 4.36
N GLY A 178 -9.58 -6.30 4.32
CA GLY A 178 -9.18 -5.09 3.61
C GLY A 178 -9.42 -5.13 2.10
N ALA A 179 -9.39 -6.30 1.48
CA ALA A 179 -9.70 -6.43 0.06
C ALA A 179 -11.12 -5.97 -0.29
N PHE A 180 -12.08 -6.07 0.66
CA PHE A 180 -13.48 -5.71 0.45
C PHE A 180 -13.66 -4.28 -0.09
N TYR A 181 -13.04 -3.27 0.53
CA TYR A 181 -13.23 -1.89 0.09
C TYR A 181 -12.53 -1.58 -1.24
N TYR A 182 -11.46 -2.26 -1.58
CA TYR A 182 -10.86 -2.16 -2.91
C TYR A 182 -11.72 -2.82 -3.99
N LEU A 183 -12.31 -3.98 -3.69
CA LEU A 183 -13.26 -4.65 -4.59
C LEU A 183 -14.53 -3.83 -4.77
N LYS A 184 -15.04 -3.19 -3.71
CA LYS A 184 -16.15 -2.22 -3.80
C LYS A 184 -15.80 -1.07 -4.75
N PHE A 185 -14.58 -0.53 -4.66
CA PHE A 185 -14.09 0.53 -5.55
C PHE A 185 -14.15 0.08 -7.02
N ILE A 186 -13.63 -1.11 -7.31
CA ILE A 186 -13.63 -1.69 -8.64
C ILE A 186 -15.05 -1.98 -9.12
N LYS A 187 -15.89 -2.56 -8.25
CA LYS A 187 -17.30 -2.87 -8.57
C LYS A 187 -18.03 -1.63 -9.06
N VAL A 188 -17.90 -0.51 -8.35
CA VAL A 188 -18.57 0.73 -8.72
C VAL A 188 -18.06 1.29 -10.06
N MET A 189 -16.76 1.22 -10.32
CA MET A 189 -16.21 1.72 -11.58
C MET A 189 -16.61 0.90 -12.81
N PHE A 190 -16.79 -0.41 -12.66
CA PHE A 190 -16.95 -1.31 -13.81
C PHE A 190 -18.38 -1.82 -14.00
N PHE A 191 -19.19 -1.91 -12.94
CA PHE A 191 -20.47 -2.60 -12.98
C PHE A 191 -21.68 -1.71 -12.66
N ASP A 192 -21.46 -0.51 -12.12
CA ASP A 192 -22.56 0.43 -11.86
C ASP A 192 -22.76 1.38 -13.05
N GLU A 193 -23.97 1.89 -13.21
CA GLU A 193 -24.29 2.83 -14.28
C GLU A 193 -23.62 4.20 -14.04
N PRO A 194 -23.14 4.86 -15.12
CA PRO A 194 -22.53 6.18 -15.01
C PRO A 194 -23.53 7.23 -14.49
N THR A 195 -23.20 7.90 -13.40
CA THR A 195 -24.04 8.94 -12.79
C THR A 195 -23.57 10.35 -13.09
N ARG A 196 -22.27 10.54 -13.41
CA ARG A 196 -21.68 11.84 -13.69
C ARG A 196 -20.78 11.83 -14.91
N GLU A 197 -20.62 12.99 -15.53
CA GLU A 197 -19.61 13.19 -16.57
C GLU A 197 -18.26 13.44 -15.93
N VAL A 198 -17.22 12.86 -16.54
CA VAL A 198 -15.83 12.99 -16.12
C VAL A 198 -15.08 13.67 -17.25
N GLU A 199 -14.30 14.69 -16.93
CA GLU A 199 -13.48 15.41 -17.92
C GLU A 199 -12.55 14.44 -18.66
N ALA A 200 -12.56 14.51 -20.01
CA ALA A 200 -11.81 13.58 -20.84
C ALA A 200 -10.30 13.84 -20.83
N THR A 201 -9.89 15.07 -20.57
CA THR A 201 -8.49 15.51 -20.65
C THR A 201 -7.82 15.53 -19.28
N SER A 202 -6.54 15.23 -19.26
CA SER A 202 -5.68 15.34 -18.08
C SER A 202 -4.26 15.67 -18.53
N PRO A 203 -3.48 16.40 -17.71
CA PRO A 203 -2.09 16.73 -18.05
C PRO A 203 -1.26 15.48 -18.38
N VAL A 204 -0.41 15.59 -19.40
CA VAL A 204 0.48 14.49 -19.83
C VAL A 204 1.36 14.00 -18.68
N SER A 205 1.82 14.92 -17.81
CA SER A 205 2.62 14.57 -16.64
C SER A 205 1.92 13.60 -15.71
N HIS A 206 0.60 13.73 -15.51
CA HIS A 206 -0.18 12.79 -14.68
C HIS A 206 -0.23 11.41 -15.34
N TRP A 207 -0.41 11.35 -16.67
CA TRP A 207 -0.39 10.08 -17.40
C TRP A 207 0.96 9.38 -17.36
N VAL A 208 2.06 10.13 -17.44
CA VAL A 208 3.43 9.58 -17.34
C VAL A 208 3.64 8.97 -15.94
N VAL A 209 3.32 9.72 -14.88
CA VAL A 209 3.47 9.23 -13.50
C VAL A 209 2.58 8.01 -13.25
N LEU A 210 1.31 8.07 -13.66
CA LEU A 210 0.37 6.97 -13.52
C LEU A 210 0.83 5.73 -14.29
N GLY A 211 1.29 5.91 -15.53
CA GLY A 211 1.81 4.82 -16.38
C GLY A 211 3.02 4.11 -15.77
N ILE A 212 3.97 4.87 -15.22
CA ILE A 212 5.13 4.31 -14.52
C ILE A 212 4.67 3.49 -13.30
N CYS A 213 3.77 4.06 -12.46
CA CYS A 213 3.27 3.36 -11.28
C CYS A 213 2.51 2.08 -11.64
N VAL A 214 1.66 2.11 -12.68
CA VAL A 214 0.92 0.94 -13.17
C VAL A 214 1.87 -0.10 -13.75
N ALA A 215 2.88 0.30 -14.51
CA ALA A 215 3.89 -0.61 -15.04
C ALA A 215 4.64 -1.35 -13.91
N ILE A 216 5.07 -0.61 -12.87
CA ILE A 216 5.70 -1.22 -11.68
C ILE A 216 4.72 -2.15 -10.95
N MET A 217 3.45 -1.79 -10.85
CA MET A 217 2.44 -2.62 -10.14
C MET A 217 1.91 -3.79 -10.97
N SER A 218 2.17 -3.82 -12.27
CA SER A 218 1.84 -4.94 -13.15
C SER A 218 2.76 -6.16 -12.89
N PRO A 219 2.53 -7.31 -13.55
CA PRO A 219 3.45 -8.43 -13.50
C PRO A 219 4.90 -8.11 -13.90
N LEU A 220 5.13 -7.02 -14.65
CA LEU A 220 6.49 -6.54 -14.97
C LEU A 220 7.27 -6.14 -13.71
N GLY A 221 6.59 -5.72 -12.64
CA GLY A 221 7.24 -5.38 -11.37
C GLY A 221 8.03 -6.54 -10.76
N TYR A 222 7.70 -7.79 -11.07
CA TYR A 222 8.48 -8.93 -10.60
C TYR A 222 9.91 -8.98 -11.14
N LEU A 223 10.22 -8.26 -12.20
CA LEU A 223 11.59 -8.05 -12.64
C LEU A 223 12.44 -7.26 -11.62
N LEU A 224 11.78 -6.50 -10.74
CA LEU A 224 12.42 -5.73 -9.69
C LEU A 224 12.65 -6.53 -8.39
N THR A 225 12.17 -7.78 -8.30
CA THR A 225 12.28 -8.57 -7.05
C THR A 225 13.72 -8.77 -6.63
N VAL A 226 14.62 -9.13 -7.56
CA VAL A 226 16.04 -9.35 -7.26
C VAL A 226 16.74 -8.04 -6.90
N PRO A 227 16.76 -6.99 -7.77
CA PRO A 227 17.49 -5.77 -7.43
C PRO A 227 16.92 -5.05 -6.19
N LEU A 228 15.59 -5.03 -6.04
CA LEU A 228 14.98 -4.43 -4.86
C LEU A 228 15.30 -5.22 -3.59
N GLY A 229 15.29 -6.55 -3.65
CA GLY A 229 15.66 -7.43 -2.56
C GLY A 229 17.12 -7.25 -2.13
N GLU A 230 18.05 -7.14 -3.07
CA GLU A 230 19.46 -6.88 -2.78
C GLU A 230 19.64 -5.51 -2.09
N TRP A 231 19.04 -4.44 -2.62
CA TRP A 231 19.14 -3.11 -2.02
C TRP A 231 18.55 -3.03 -0.62
N THR A 232 17.39 -3.63 -0.42
CA THR A 232 16.76 -3.63 0.92
C THR A 232 17.48 -4.51 1.91
N SER A 233 18.09 -5.61 1.48
CA SER A 233 18.93 -6.46 2.34
C SER A 233 20.24 -5.77 2.73
N GLN A 234 20.88 -5.05 1.81
CA GLN A 234 22.06 -4.23 2.12
C GLN A 234 21.72 -3.09 3.08
N ALA A 235 20.58 -2.41 2.86
CA ALA A 235 20.11 -1.37 3.77
C ALA A 235 19.80 -1.95 5.16
N ALA A 236 19.13 -3.09 5.24
CA ALA A 236 18.85 -3.77 6.50
C ALA A 236 20.14 -4.18 7.25
N ALA A 237 21.12 -4.69 6.51
CA ALA A 237 22.43 -5.05 7.10
C ALA A 237 23.13 -3.83 7.70
N SER A 238 23.02 -2.65 7.08
CA SER A 238 23.61 -1.41 7.64
C SER A 238 22.95 -0.93 8.94
N PHE A 239 21.69 -1.32 9.20
CA PHE A 239 21.00 -1.01 10.45
C PHE A 239 21.39 -1.93 11.61
N VAL A 240 21.85 -3.16 11.29
CA VAL A 240 22.23 -4.17 12.28
C VAL A 240 23.75 -4.18 12.52
N ALA A 241 24.56 -3.73 11.55
CA ALA A 241 26.02 -3.72 11.68
C ALA A 241 26.55 -2.70 12.71
N ALA A 242 25.69 -1.84 13.24
CA ALA A 242 26.03 -0.86 14.30
C ALA A 242 25.87 -1.45 15.72
N MET A 243 25.44 -2.71 15.84
CA MET A 243 25.37 -3.48 17.10
C MET A 243 26.71 -4.17 17.37
#